data_e95749418807641aa6a297afd0241e7a
#
_entry.id   e95749418807641aa6a297afd0241e7a
#
_cell.length_a   1.000
_cell.length_b   1.000
_cell.length_c   1.000
_cell.angle_alpha   90.00
_cell.angle_beta   90.00
_cell.angle_gamma   90.00
#
_symmetry.space_group_name_H-M   'P 1'
#
loop_
_entity.id
_entity.type
_entity.pdbx_description
1 polymer ?
#
loop_
_entity_poly.entity_id
_entity_poly.type
_entity_poly.pdbx_seq_one_letter_code
_entity_poly.pdbx_strand_id
1 'polypeptide(L)'
;MKMRAAVLTATQTPKPYAQSRPVEVADVDLDPPGEGEVLVEMKAAGVCHSDLSIINGTRPRPTPMVMGHEAAGVVAEVGPGVKRLKAGDHVAFVFVPSCGHCQPCMSGR
;
A
#
# COMPACT_ATOMS: atom_id res chain seq x y z
N MET A 1 -12.58 -9.58 3.17
CA MET A 1 -13.14 -8.66 4.18
C MET A 1 -13.35 -7.28 3.58
N LYS A 2 -14.21 -6.49 4.14
CA LYS A 2 -14.39 -5.09 3.74
C LYS A 2 -13.38 -4.20 4.45
N MET A 3 -12.80 -3.23 3.72
CA MET A 3 -11.98 -2.19 4.31
C MET A 3 -12.22 -0.85 3.63
N ARG A 4 -11.93 0.25 4.33
CA ARG A 4 -11.95 1.58 3.74
C ARG A 4 -10.57 1.90 3.17
N ALA A 5 -10.55 2.44 1.97
CA ALA A 5 -9.32 2.77 1.27
C ALA A 5 -9.44 4.10 0.53
N ALA A 6 -8.30 4.76 0.33
CA ALA A 6 -8.18 5.89 -0.59
C ALA A 6 -7.98 5.33 -2.00
N VAL A 7 -8.96 5.50 -2.86
CA VAL A 7 -8.96 4.93 -4.21
C VAL A 7 -8.77 6.04 -5.24
N LEU A 8 -7.72 5.92 -6.05
CA LEU A 8 -7.52 6.79 -7.21
C LEU A 8 -8.39 6.27 -8.34
N THR A 9 -9.36 7.08 -8.78
CA THR A 9 -10.34 6.68 -9.80
C THR A 9 -9.89 7.03 -11.21
N ALA A 10 -9.14 8.12 -11.36
CA ALA A 10 -8.59 8.58 -12.64
C ALA A 10 -7.35 9.43 -12.43
N THR A 11 -6.45 9.43 -13.41
CA THR A 11 -5.26 10.27 -13.39
C THR A 11 -5.46 11.49 -14.28
N GLN A 12 -4.62 12.50 -14.11
CA GLN A 12 -4.61 13.72 -14.96
C GLN A 12 -5.96 14.46 -14.96
N THR A 13 -6.70 14.40 -13.86
CA THR A 13 -7.94 15.16 -13.73
C THR A 13 -7.65 16.66 -13.65
N PRO A 14 -8.62 17.53 -13.99
CA PRO A 14 -8.42 18.98 -13.93
C PRO A 14 -8.06 19.46 -12.53
N LYS A 15 -7.18 20.43 -12.46
CA LYS A 15 -6.89 21.13 -11.19
C LYS A 15 -7.91 22.25 -10.98
N PRO A 16 -8.21 22.64 -9.72
CA PRO A 16 -7.64 22.09 -8.49
C PRO A 16 -8.26 20.72 -8.12
N TYR A 17 -7.46 19.86 -7.51
CA TYR A 17 -7.90 18.51 -7.12
C TYR A 17 -8.99 18.51 -6.05
N ALA A 18 -9.10 19.58 -5.27
CA ALA A 18 -10.20 19.76 -4.33
C ALA A 18 -11.57 19.77 -5.02
N GLN A 19 -11.62 20.14 -6.29
CA GLN A 19 -12.85 20.15 -7.12
C GLN A 19 -13.00 18.86 -7.92
N SER A 20 -11.94 18.41 -8.60
CA SER A 20 -12.00 17.19 -9.43
C SER A 20 -11.99 15.89 -8.62
N ARG A 21 -11.44 15.93 -7.42
CA ARG A 21 -11.45 14.83 -6.44
C ARG A 21 -11.08 13.46 -7.04
N PRO A 22 -9.85 13.33 -7.59
CA PRO A 22 -9.44 12.08 -8.23
C PRO A 22 -9.27 10.93 -7.24
N VAL A 23 -9.10 11.22 -5.95
CA VAL A 23 -9.00 10.22 -4.89
C VAL A 23 -10.28 10.25 -4.05
N GLU A 24 -10.89 9.10 -3.88
CA GLU A 24 -12.10 8.92 -3.07
C GLU A 24 -11.85 7.91 -1.97
N VAL A 25 -12.44 8.16 -0.80
CA VAL A 25 -12.48 7.15 0.27
C VAL A 25 -13.66 6.23 -0.01
N ALA A 26 -13.37 4.96 -0.23
CA ALA A 26 -14.38 3.97 -0.61
C ALA A 26 -14.17 2.67 0.14
N ASP A 27 -15.24 1.90 0.26
CA ASP A 27 -15.17 0.53 0.75
C ASP A 27 -14.72 -0.38 -0.38
N VAL A 28 -13.72 -1.21 -0.10
CA VAL A 28 -13.19 -2.20 -1.04
C VAL A 28 -13.14 -3.56 -0.38
N ASP A 29 -13.16 -4.60 -1.20
CA ASP A 29 -12.95 -5.96 -0.73
C ASP A 29 -11.45 -6.27 -0.72
N LEU A 30 -10.97 -6.78 0.40
CA LEU A 30 -9.61 -7.21 0.58
C LEU A 30 -9.58 -8.72 0.72
N ASP A 31 -8.80 -9.37 -0.13
CA ASP A 31 -8.58 -10.82 -0.04
C ASP A 31 -7.76 -11.16 1.22
N PRO A 32 -7.92 -12.37 1.76
CA PRO A 32 -7.05 -12.81 2.84
C PRO A 32 -5.59 -12.87 2.37
N PRO A 33 -4.62 -12.79 3.30
CA PRO A 33 -3.20 -12.80 2.92
C PRO A 33 -2.83 -14.12 2.25
N GLY A 34 -2.23 -14.01 1.07
CA GLY A 34 -1.69 -15.13 0.31
C GLY A 34 -0.33 -15.58 0.82
N GLU A 35 0.33 -16.46 0.05
CA GLU A 35 1.65 -16.97 0.42
C GLU A 35 2.67 -15.83 0.54
N GLY A 36 3.34 -15.76 1.68
CA GLY A 36 4.34 -14.73 1.97
C GLY A 36 3.77 -13.37 2.33
N GLU A 37 2.46 -13.23 2.40
CA GLU A 37 1.78 -11.97 2.70
C GLU A 37 1.31 -11.90 4.16
N VAL A 38 1.13 -10.69 4.65
CA VAL A 38 0.55 -10.42 5.97
C VAL A 38 -0.59 -9.41 5.86
N LEU A 39 -1.59 -9.60 6.68
CA LEU A 39 -2.66 -8.63 6.87
C LEU A 39 -2.31 -7.74 8.06
N VAL A 40 -2.31 -6.43 7.85
CA VAL A 40 -1.91 -5.45 8.87
C VAL A 40 -3.08 -4.53 9.19
N GLU A 41 -3.39 -4.39 10.47
CA GLU A 41 -4.29 -3.35 10.95
C GLU A 41 -3.53 -2.03 10.99
N MET A 42 -3.89 -1.10 10.11
CA MET A 42 -3.22 0.19 10.00
C MET A 42 -3.44 1.07 11.21
N LYS A 43 -2.36 1.64 11.75
CA LYS A 43 -2.39 2.58 12.87
C LYS A 43 -1.93 3.97 12.47
N ALA A 44 -1.11 4.09 11.44
CA ALA A 44 -0.62 5.36 10.90
C ALA A 44 -0.34 5.21 9.41
N ALA A 45 -0.53 6.29 8.69
CA ALA A 45 -0.20 6.37 7.27
C ALA A 45 0.41 7.72 6.95
N GLY A 46 1.42 7.75 6.09
CA GLY A 46 2.05 8.96 5.60
C GLY A 46 1.59 9.27 4.18
N VAL A 47 1.92 10.48 3.73
CA VAL A 47 1.68 10.95 2.37
C VAL A 47 3.02 11.32 1.75
N CYS A 48 3.28 10.79 0.58
CA CYS A 48 4.53 11.03 -0.16
C CYS A 48 4.24 11.79 -1.46
N HIS A 49 5.17 12.62 -1.89
CA HIS A 49 5.04 13.32 -3.18
C HIS A 49 4.89 12.34 -4.36
N SER A 50 5.36 11.11 -4.24
CA SER A 50 5.19 10.10 -5.28
C SER A 50 3.72 9.74 -5.52
N ASP A 51 2.87 9.86 -4.50
CA ASP A 51 1.42 9.71 -4.68
C ASP A 51 0.88 10.80 -5.62
N LEU A 52 1.30 12.04 -5.43
CA LEU A 52 0.93 13.14 -6.30
C LEU A 52 1.42 12.91 -7.73
N SER A 53 2.60 12.35 -7.91
CA SER A 53 3.16 12.03 -9.22
C SER A 53 2.33 10.97 -9.97
N ILE A 54 1.66 10.07 -9.27
CA ILE A 54 0.71 9.12 -9.86
C ILE A 54 -0.58 9.86 -10.23
N ILE A 55 -1.12 10.68 -9.34
CA ILE A 55 -2.36 11.43 -9.56
C ILE A 55 -2.24 12.34 -10.79
N ASN A 56 -1.13 13.06 -10.93
CA ASN A 56 -0.94 14.00 -12.03
C ASN A 56 -0.48 13.34 -13.35
N GLY A 57 -0.25 12.04 -13.35
CA GLY A 57 0.14 11.27 -14.53
C GLY A 57 1.62 11.29 -14.88
N THR A 58 2.47 11.93 -14.07
CA THR A 58 3.93 11.93 -14.27
C THR A 58 4.49 10.50 -14.17
N ARG A 59 3.92 9.69 -13.29
CA ARG A 59 4.22 8.25 -13.16
C ARG A 59 2.96 7.45 -13.47
N PRO A 60 2.75 7.05 -14.73
CA PRO A 60 1.52 6.36 -15.12
C PRO A 60 1.31 5.05 -14.35
N ARG A 61 0.08 4.84 -13.92
CA ARG A 61 -0.38 3.60 -13.28
C ARG A 61 -1.80 3.29 -13.73
N PRO A 62 -2.17 2.01 -13.82
CA PRO A 62 -3.56 1.65 -14.10
C PRO A 62 -4.49 2.13 -12.98
N THR A 63 -5.68 2.56 -13.35
CA THR A 63 -6.74 2.93 -12.40
C THR A 63 -7.97 2.05 -12.64
N PRO A 64 -8.81 1.83 -11.62
CA PRO A 64 -8.67 2.34 -10.25
C PRO A 64 -7.55 1.65 -9.47
N MET A 65 -6.95 2.35 -8.50
CA MET A 65 -5.95 1.76 -7.62
C MET A 65 -6.09 2.28 -6.20
N VAL A 66 -5.78 1.44 -5.23
CA VAL A 66 -5.68 1.85 -3.83
C VAL A 66 -4.35 2.56 -3.63
N MET A 67 -4.41 3.76 -3.06
CA MET A 67 -3.24 4.60 -2.83
C MET A 67 -2.62 4.34 -1.46
N GLY A 68 -1.34 4.66 -1.36
CA GLY A 68 -0.58 4.63 -0.11
C GLY A 68 0.53 3.58 -0.13
N HIS A 69 1.69 3.96 0.39
CA HIS A 69 2.86 3.08 0.51
C HIS A 69 3.70 3.41 1.75
N GLU A 70 3.28 4.40 2.54
CA GLU A 70 3.89 4.75 3.82
C GLU A 70 2.90 4.46 4.93
N ALA A 71 3.19 3.45 5.73
CA ALA A 71 2.25 3.01 6.74
C ALA A 71 2.96 2.27 7.87
N ALA A 72 2.31 2.23 9.01
CA ALA A 72 2.71 1.43 10.16
C ALA A 72 1.46 0.83 10.80
N GLY A 73 1.62 -0.33 11.39
CA GLY A 73 0.48 -0.99 12.02
C GLY A 73 0.88 -2.24 12.78
N VAL A 74 -0.13 -3.04 13.07
CA VAL A 74 0.01 -4.29 13.83
C VAL A 74 -0.44 -5.45 12.94
N VAL A 75 0.37 -6.49 12.86
CA VAL A 75 0.02 -7.69 12.09
C VAL A 75 -1.22 -8.33 12.71
N ALA A 76 -2.27 -8.48 11.90
CA ALA A 76 -3.51 -9.13 12.32
C ALA A 76 -3.52 -10.61 11.95
N GLU A 77 -2.98 -10.95 10.77
CA GLU A 77 -2.98 -12.32 10.24
C GLU A 77 -1.77 -12.50 9.32
N VAL A 78 -1.23 -13.70 9.27
CA VAL A 78 -0.13 -14.06 8.38
C VAL A 78 -0.58 -15.13 7.41
N GLY A 79 -0.14 -15.01 6.15
CA GLY A 79 -0.38 -16.02 5.13
C GLY A 79 0.59 -17.20 5.23
N PRO A 80 0.38 -18.23 4.41
CA PRO A 80 1.29 -19.37 4.37
C PRO A 80 2.73 -18.95 4.09
N GLY A 81 3.71 -19.63 4.69
CA GLY A 81 5.12 -19.40 4.44
C GLY A 81 5.73 -18.23 5.18
N VAL A 82 4.95 -17.42 5.87
CA VAL A 82 5.47 -16.29 6.69
C VAL A 82 6.06 -16.86 7.97
N LYS A 83 7.37 -16.66 8.18
CA LYS A 83 8.11 -17.23 9.31
C LYS A 83 8.63 -16.22 10.30
N ARG A 84 8.87 -14.97 9.83
CA ARG A 84 9.51 -13.94 10.64
C ARG A 84 8.54 -13.01 11.36
N LEU A 85 7.27 -13.07 10.99
CA LEU A 85 6.22 -12.23 11.57
C LEU A 85 5.10 -13.10 12.09
N LYS A 86 4.42 -12.61 13.11
CA LYS A 86 3.24 -13.24 13.69
C LYS A 86 2.22 -12.18 14.07
N ALA A 87 0.98 -12.58 14.27
CA ALA A 87 -0.07 -11.69 14.73
C ALA A 87 0.35 -10.99 16.03
N GLY A 88 0.13 -9.69 16.09
CA GLY A 88 0.53 -8.85 17.22
C GLY A 88 1.85 -8.10 17.01
N ASP A 89 2.66 -8.47 16.02
CA ASP A 89 3.91 -7.76 15.75
C ASP A 89 3.64 -6.36 15.19
N HIS A 90 4.43 -5.40 15.64
CA HIS A 90 4.40 -4.03 15.12
C HIS A 90 5.30 -3.94 13.89
N VAL A 91 4.78 -3.35 12.82
CA VAL A 91 5.49 -3.27 11.53
C VAL A 91 5.39 -1.89 10.93
N ALA A 92 6.41 -1.52 10.17
CA ALA A 92 6.40 -0.35 9.29
C ALA A 92 6.65 -0.83 7.86
N PHE A 93 5.98 -0.18 6.92
CA PHE A 93 6.06 -0.53 5.50
C PHE A 93 7.22 0.18 4.82
N VAL A 94 7.86 -0.52 3.90
CA VAL A 94 8.87 0.03 3.00
C VAL A 94 8.38 -0.17 1.57
N PHE A 95 8.47 0.88 0.76
CA PHE A 95 8.00 0.81 -0.64
C PHE A 95 8.92 -0.03 -1.55
N VAL A 96 10.14 -0.34 -1.11
CA VAL A 96 11.10 -1.10 -1.90
C VAL A 96 10.87 -2.59 -1.67
N PRO A 97 10.45 -3.34 -2.69
CA PRO A 97 10.27 -4.78 -2.54
C PRO A 97 11.61 -5.47 -2.30
N SER A 98 11.65 -6.36 -1.31
CA SER A 98 12.81 -7.18 -1.01
C SER A 98 12.39 -8.53 -0.49
N CYS A 99 13.01 -9.59 -0.97
CA CYS A 99 12.71 -10.94 -0.52
C CYS A 99 13.55 -11.37 0.70
N GLY A 100 14.65 -10.67 0.96
CA GLY A 100 15.55 -10.94 2.09
C GLY A 100 16.52 -12.09 1.87
N HIS A 101 16.47 -12.81 0.75
CA HIS A 101 17.31 -13.99 0.51
C HIS A 101 17.90 -14.08 -0.89
N CYS A 102 17.63 -13.16 -1.80
CA CYS A 102 18.34 -13.07 -3.07
C CYS A 102 19.72 -12.39 -2.87
N GLN A 103 20.59 -12.51 -3.85
CA GLN A 103 21.96 -11.96 -3.74
C GLN A 103 21.96 -10.44 -3.45
N PRO A 104 21.19 -9.60 -4.14
CA PRO A 104 21.13 -8.17 -3.79
C PRO A 104 20.67 -7.92 -2.36
N CYS A 105 19.63 -8.60 -1.91
CA CYS A 105 19.14 -8.45 -0.54
C CYS A 105 20.20 -8.84 0.49
N MET A 106 20.87 -9.96 0.28
CA MET A 106 21.89 -10.46 1.20
C MET A 106 23.15 -9.60 1.22
N SER A 107 23.44 -8.89 0.13
CA SER A 107 24.56 -7.95 0.05
C SER A 107 24.20 -6.52 0.46
N GLY A 108 22.95 -6.25 0.85
CA GLY A 108 22.52 -4.93 1.28
C GLY A 108 22.36 -3.91 0.16
N ARG A 109 22.04 -4.35 -1.04
CA ARG A 109 21.87 -3.48 -2.23
C ARG A 109 20.42 -3.37 -2.64
#